data_40578607e112b4d0778ae7656e0d972a
#
_entry.id   40578607e112b4d0778ae7656e0d972a
#
_cell.length_a   1.000
_cell.length_b   1.000
_cell.length_c   1.000
_cell.angle_alpha   90.00
_cell.angle_beta   90.00
_cell.angle_gamma   90.00
#
_symmetry.space_group_name_H-M   'P 1'
#
loop_
_entity.id
_entity.type
_entity.pdbx_description
1 polymer ?
#
loop_
_entity_poly.entity_id
_entity_poly.type
_entity_poly.pdbx_seq_one_letter_code
_entity_poly.pdbx_strand_id
1 'polypeptide(L)'
;MRLKKGIISIVLILAVIAGGLSVNQEKVQASDADLGFEPYVTDYATPAKQETEWKTDGIYEYALIRNKTAIKLMIVKPQHTKKIIVPSQFHGLPVKELAFVDAGKAETLVISDGIEVIDHQAAKANPYLKKIHLGKDVQYIGSWAFAYNKRLQKVTGGEDVRFVGRCAFDGLVKMKNLPEFVYNGKNCKYYRAIFRNMKSLKKVVLPKDADCTLTMFKKCTDLKYAEVKGAGFRINKKIWHAMLPEYINNEMFSDCRSLKTVKLYNGITKLNYGMFSGCVKLRKV
;
A
#
# COMPACT_ATOMS: atom_id res chain seq x y z
N MET A 1 -16.74 13.59 -39.51
CA MET A 1 -16.34 13.70 -38.10
C MET A 1 -16.26 12.28 -37.50
N ARG A 2 -15.06 11.71 -37.43
CA ARG A 2 -14.86 10.30 -37.05
C ARG A 2 -14.47 10.24 -35.57
N LEU A 3 -15.31 9.60 -34.74
CA LEU A 3 -15.03 9.26 -33.36
C LEU A 3 -13.98 8.13 -33.31
N LYS A 4 -12.84 8.37 -32.69
CA LYS A 4 -11.87 7.33 -32.35
C LYS A 4 -12.34 6.61 -31.08
N LYS A 5 -12.67 5.32 -31.22
CA LYS A 5 -12.92 4.40 -30.11
C LYS A 5 -11.58 4.06 -29.45
N GLY A 6 -11.39 4.46 -28.21
CA GLY A 6 -10.30 3.98 -27.35
C GLY A 6 -10.63 2.57 -26.85
N ILE A 7 -9.78 1.63 -27.18
CA ILE A 7 -9.86 0.25 -26.73
C ILE A 7 -9.22 0.19 -25.34
N ILE A 8 -10.03 -0.09 -24.31
CA ILE A 8 -9.54 -0.42 -22.97
C ILE A 8 -9.15 -1.89 -22.98
N SER A 9 -7.85 -2.18 -23.03
CA SER A 9 -7.33 -3.53 -22.86
C SER A 9 -7.30 -3.90 -21.37
N ILE A 10 -8.25 -4.71 -20.94
CA ILE A 10 -8.19 -5.41 -19.65
C ILE A 10 -7.26 -6.60 -19.83
N VAL A 11 -6.05 -6.55 -19.27
CA VAL A 11 -5.16 -7.72 -19.24
C VAL A 11 -5.44 -8.52 -17.98
N LEU A 12 -6.02 -9.69 -18.17
CA LEU A 12 -6.19 -10.73 -17.15
C LEU A 12 -4.82 -11.36 -16.88
N ILE A 13 -4.33 -11.27 -15.63
CA ILE A 13 -3.16 -12.05 -15.21
C ILE A 13 -3.65 -13.42 -14.77
N LEU A 14 -3.50 -14.40 -15.64
CA LEU A 14 -3.55 -15.82 -15.30
C LEU A 14 -2.18 -16.22 -14.72
N ALA A 15 -2.18 -16.72 -13.50
CA ALA A 15 -1.01 -17.35 -12.91
C ALA A 15 -0.79 -18.69 -13.62
N VAL A 16 0.31 -18.83 -14.34
CA VAL A 16 0.79 -20.11 -14.85
C VAL A 16 1.82 -20.66 -13.88
N ILE A 17 1.50 -21.80 -13.31
CA ILE A 17 2.41 -22.64 -12.53
C ILE A 17 3.14 -23.56 -13.52
N ALA A 18 4.45 -23.64 -13.38
CA ALA A 18 5.40 -24.57 -13.98
C ALA A 18 5.86 -24.31 -15.43
N GLY A 19 7.19 -24.17 -15.58
CA GLY A 19 7.91 -24.38 -16.83
C GLY A 19 8.45 -23.10 -17.45
N GLY A 20 9.79 -22.96 -17.38
CA GLY A 20 10.58 -21.84 -17.86
C GLY A 20 10.19 -21.29 -19.22
N LEU A 21 9.60 -20.12 -19.18
CA LEU A 21 9.49 -19.22 -20.32
C LEU A 21 9.80 -17.83 -19.78
N SER A 22 10.81 -17.20 -20.35
CA SER A 22 11.09 -15.80 -20.12
C SER A 22 9.87 -15.00 -20.58
N VAL A 23 9.06 -14.56 -19.64
CA VAL A 23 7.99 -13.61 -19.94
C VAL A 23 8.68 -12.26 -20.10
N ASN A 24 8.72 -11.76 -21.31
CA ASN A 24 9.00 -10.36 -21.59
C ASN A 24 8.08 -9.51 -20.71
N GLN A 25 8.67 -8.89 -19.68
CA GLN A 25 7.99 -7.92 -18.82
C GLN A 25 7.92 -6.56 -19.54
N GLU A 26 7.38 -6.55 -20.75
CA GLU A 26 6.91 -5.31 -21.34
C GLU A 26 5.52 -5.00 -20.78
N LYS A 27 5.46 -3.89 -20.03
CA LYS A 27 4.25 -3.12 -19.72
C LYS A 27 3.25 -3.69 -18.70
N VAL A 28 3.61 -3.63 -17.43
CA VAL A 28 2.63 -3.32 -16.39
C VAL A 28 3.23 -2.25 -15.45
N GLN A 29 3.47 -1.08 -15.98
CA GLN A 29 3.63 0.14 -15.19
C GLN A 29 2.47 1.07 -15.53
N ALA A 30 1.26 0.71 -15.10
CA ALA A 30 0.28 1.74 -14.84
C ALA A 30 0.71 2.38 -13.52
N SER A 31 1.49 3.46 -13.57
CA SER A 31 1.74 4.32 -12.42
C SER A 31 0.42 4.85 -11.88
N ASP A 32 0.38 5.25 -10.62
CA ASP A 32 -0.82 5.92 -10.08
C ASP A 32 -1.20 7.15 -10.94
N ALA A 33 -0.25 7.74 -11.67
CA ALA A 33 -0.45 8.79 -12.67
C ALA A 33 -1.28 8.31 -13.89
N ASP A 34 -1.07 7.07 -14.38
CA ASP A 34 -1.85 6.49 -15.49
C ASP A 34 -3.32 6.23 -15.14
N LEU A 35 -3.64 6.26 -13.86
CA LEU A 35 -5.00 6.17 -13.35
C LEU A 35 -5.66 7.56 -13.15
N GLY A 36 -5.06 8.61 -13.67
CA GLY A 36 -5.54 10.01 -13.55
C GLY A 36 -5.33 10.61 -12.16
N PHE A 37 -4.48 10.03 -11.36
CA PHE A 37 -4.08 10.54 -10.06
C PHE A 37 -2.71 11.20 -10.18
N GLU A 38 -2.67 12.42 -10.74
CA GLU A 38 -1.49 13.27 -10.64
C GLU A 38 -1.09 13.39 -9.16
N PRO A 39 0.14 13.03 -8.78
CA PRO A 39 0.62 13.40 -7.47
C PRO A 39 0.66 14.92 -7.41
N TYR A 40 -0.11 15.51 -6.51
CA TYR A 40 0.08 16.94 -6.19
C TYR A 40 1.55 17.17 -5.87
N VAL A 41 2.04 18.38 -6.14
CA VAL A 41 3.34 18.80 -5.62
C VAL A 41 3.41 18.40 -4.17
N THR A 42 4.24 17.42 -3.87
CA THR A 42 4.31 16.76 -2.58
C THR A 42 5.63 17.11 -1.94
N ASP A 43 5.61 17.27 -0.65
CA ASP A 43 6.78 17.48 0.19
C ASP A 43 7.49 16.16 0.58
N TYR A 44 7.17 15.07 -0.13
CA TYR A 44 7.73 13.74 0.09
C TYR A 44 8.25 13.12 -1.21
N ALA A 45 9.15 12.15 -1.09
CA ALA A 45 9.68 11.40 -2.22
C ALA A 45 8.56 10.63 -2.95
N THR A 46 8.61 10.68 -4.28
CA THR A 46 7.72 9.93 -5.18
C THR A 46 8.55 9.04 -6.10
N PRO A 47 7.96 8.02 -6.75
CA PRO A 47 8.68 7.21 -7.70
C PRO A 47 9.34 8.07 -8.78
N ALA A 48 10.65 7.89 -8.95
CA ALA A 48 11.42 8.60 -9.95
C ALA A 48 11.28 7.93 -11.33
N LYS A 49 11.44 8.72 -12.39
CA LYS A 49 11.54 8.17 -13.73
C LYS A 49 12.79 7.30 -13.84
N GLN A 50 12.64 6.10 -14.39
CA GLN A 50 13.74 5.22 -14.74
C GLN A 50 14.52 5.82 -15.93
N GLU A 51 15.86 5.86 -15.81
CA GLU A 51 16.72 6.53 -16.78
C GLU A 51 17.59 5.56 -17.57
N THR A 52 17.68 4.31 -17.15
CA THR A 52 18.40 3.24 -17.87
C THR A 52 17.53 2.00 -17.97
N GLU A 53 17.85 1.13 -18.92
CA GLU A 53 17.33 -0.22 -18.93
C GLU A 53 17.73 -0.96 -17.65
N TRP A 54 16.96 -2.00 -17.31
CA TRP A 54 17.25 -2.86 -16.16
C TRP A 54 18.53 -3.67 -16.45
N LYS A 55 19.43 -3.68 -15.48
CA LYS A 55 20.66 -4.47 -15.50
C LYS A 55 20.57 -5.57 -14.46
N THR A 56 21.01 -6.76 -14.80
CA THR A 56 21.00 -7.92 -13.90
C THR A 56 22.36 -8.09 -13.24
N ASP A 57 22.37 -8.30 -11.91
CA ASP A 57 23.55 -8.70 -11.15
C ASP A 57 23.13 -9.71 -10.05
N GLY A 58 23.50 -10.95 -10.28
CA GLY A 58 23.19 -12.06 -9.38
C GLY A 58 21.70 -12.26 -9.14
N ILE A 59 21.24 -11.86 -7.95
CA ILE A 59 19.83 -11.94 -7.51
C ILE A 59 19.09 -10.63 -7.72
N TYR A 60 19.82 -9.59 -8.13
CA TYR A 60 19.27 -8.24 -8.27
C TYR A 60 19.06 -7.87 -9.73
N GLU A 61 18.04 -7.06 -9.94
CA GLU A 61 17.94 -6.20 -11.11
C GLU A 61 17.89 -4.75 -10.63
N TYR A 62 18.55 -3.86 -11.36
CA TYR A 62 18.66 -2.46 -11.01
C TYR A 62 18.61 -1.54 -12.20
N ALA A 63 18.10 -0.33 -11.99
CA ALA A 63 18.12 0.75 -12.95
C ALA A 63 18.59 2.04 -12.28
N LEU A 64 19.22 2.92 -13.05
CA LEU A 64 19.62 4.23 -12.57
C LEU A 64 18.46 5.21 -12.66
N ILE A 65 18.37 6.07 -11.66
CA ILE A 65 17.37 7.11 -11.49
C ILE A 65 18.05 8.42 -11.00
N ARG A 66 17.32 9.52 -10.98
CA ARG A 66 17.76 10.81 -10.41
C ARG A 66 19.08 11.30 -11.00
N ASN A 67 19.12 11.47 -12.32
CA ASN A 67 20.34 11.83 -13.07
C ASN A 67 21.48 10.83 -12.89
N LYS A 68 21.12 9.54 -12.79
CA LYS A 68 22.06 8.40 -12.62
C LYS A 68 22.87 8.44 -11.31
N THR A 69 22.38 9.16 -10.30
CA THR A 69 23.02 9.27 -8.98
C THR A 69 22.44 8.34 -7.93
N ALA A 70 21.37 7.62 -8.27
CA ALA A 70 20.69 6.68 -7.37
C ALA A 70 20.18 5.45 -8.12
N ILE A 71 19.81 4.44 -7.35
CA ILE A 71 19.35 3.15 -7.85
C ILE A 71 17.90 2.89 -7.44
N LYS A 72 17.16 2.37 -8.42
CA LYS A 72 15.91 1.64 -8.25
C LYS A 72 16.24 0.15 -8.32
N LEU A 73 15.89 -0.62 -7.28
CA LEU A 73 16.35 -2.00 -7.09
C LEU A 73 15.18 -2.99 -7.10
N MET A 74 15.40 -4.16 -7.67
CA MET A 74 14.58 -5.36 -7.52
C MET A 74 15.38 -6.52 -6.94
N ILE A 75 14.74 -7.40 -6.19
CA ILE A 75 15.24 -8.70 -5.79
C ILE A 75 14.40 -9.74 -6.53
N VAL A 76 14.94 -10.29 -7.63
CA VAL A 76 14.17 -11.07 -8.61
C VAL A 76 14.34 -12.58 -8.47
N LYS A 77 15.31 -13.05 -7.68
CA LYS A 77 15.47 -14.47 -7.40
C LYS A 77 15.16 -14.77 -5.94
N PRO A 78 14.35 -15.80 -5.68
CA PRO A 78 13.93 -16.13 -4.33
C PRO A 78 15.13 -16.52 -3.48
N GLN A 79 15.18 -15.99 -2.26
CA GLN A 79 16.24 -16.29 -1.30
C GLN A 79 15.87 -17.50 -0.44
N HIS A 80 16.83 -18.36 -0.17
CA HIS A 80 16.68 -19.50 0.75
C HIS A 80 16.93 -19.11 2.23
N THR A 81 17.13 -17.82 2.51
CA THR A 81 17.38 -17.28 3.84
C THR A 81 16.07 -16.96 4.57
N LYS A 82 16.10 -17.00 5.90
CA LYS A 82 14.93 -16.59 6.71
C LYS A 82 14.71 -15.07 6.72
N LYS A 83 15.73 -14.30 6.39
CA LYS A 83 15.71 -12.83 6.42
C LYS A 83 16.33 -12.28 5.14
N ILE A 84 15.64 -11.35 4.51
CA ILE A 84 16.13 -10.54 3.41
C ILE A 84 16.36 -9.13 3.90
N ILE A 85 17.47 -8.54 3.51
CA ILE A 85 17.80 -7.14 3.73
C ILE A 85 17.94 -6.48 2.36
N VAL A 86 17.12 -5.48 2.08
CA VAL A 86 17.30 -4.61 0.91
C VAL A 86 18.44 -3.67 1.22
N PRO A 87 19.54 -3.68 0.45
CA PRO A 87 20.73 -2.88 0.76
C PRO A 87 20.44 -1.37 0.58
N SER A 88 21.10 -0.52 1.39
CA SER A 88 21.02 0.94 1.24
C SER A 88 21.93 1.49 0.14
N GLN A 89 22.89 0.68 -0.32
CA GLN A 89 23.81 1.01 -1.40
C GLN A 89 24.01 -0.20 -2.32
N PHE A 90 24.18 0.06 -3.60
CA PHE A 90 24.46 -0.96 -4.59
C PHE A 90 25.35 -0.37 -5.69
N HIS A 91 26.45 -1.04 -6.08
CA HIS A 91 27.46 -0.52 -7.01
C HIS A 91 27.99 0.88 -6.68
N GLY A 92 28.19 1.18 -5.38
CA GLY A 92 28.68 2.48 -4.92
C GLY A 92 27.64 3.61 -4.96
N LEU A 93 26.42 3.35 -5.40
CA LEU A 93 25.34 4.32 -5.43
C LEU A 93 24.28 4.02 -4.37
N PRO A 94 23.59 5.06 -3.82
CA PRO A 94 22.50 4.86 -2.88
C PRO A 94 21.29 4.20 -3.56
N VAL A 95 20.71 3.21 -2.89
CA VAL A 95 19.41 2.65 -3.26
C VAL A 95 18.32 3.55 -2.69
N LYS A 96 17.55 4.19 -3.56
CA LYS A 96 16.48 5.11 -3.17
C LYS A 96 15.10 4.54 -3.37
N GLU A 97 14.95 3.56 -4.25
CA GLU A 97 13.66 2.96 -4.55
C GLU A 97 13.74 1.43 -4.55
N LEU A 98 12.75 0.80 -3.94
CA LEU A 98 12.51 -0.63 -4.00
C LEU A 98 11.34 -0.90 -4.97
N ALA A 99 11.66 -1.50 -6.13
CA ALA A 99 10.66 -1.78 -7.14
C ALA A 99 9.99 -3.15 -6.99
N PHE A 100 10.76 -4.18 -6.59
CA PHE A 100 10.22 -5.54 -6.45
C PHE A 100 11.05 -6.41 -5.50
N VAL A 101 10.36 -7.34 -4.80
CA VAL A 101 10.99 -8.37 -3.98
C VAL A 101 10.28 -9.71 -4.17
N ASP A 102 10.99 -10.69 -4.71
CA ASP A 102 10.65 -12.10 -4.50
C ASP A 102 11.31 -12.56 -3.20
N ALA A 103 10.53 -12.64 -2.15
CA ALA A 103 11.05 -13.03 -0.84
C ALA A 103 11.28 -14.55 -0.68
N GLY A 104 10.87 -15.36 -1.66
CA GLY A 104 11.04 -16.81 -1.60
C GLY A 104 10.47 -17.40 -0.30
N LYS A 105 11.34 -18.06 0.49
CA LYS A 105 10.99 -18.64 1.80
C LYS A 105 11.28 -17.73 3.00
N ALA A 106 11.70 -16.49 2.77
CA ALA A 106 12.02 -15.56 3.85
C ALA A 106 10.79 -15.22 4.69
N GLU A 107 11.02 -15.16 5.99
CA GLU A 107 10.00 -14.79 6.99
C GLU A 107 10.07 -13.31 7.36
N THR A 108 11.22 -12.67 7.11
CA THR A 108 11.46 -11.27 7.46
C THR A 108 12.04 -10.51 6.27
N LEU A 109 11.45 -9.38 5.95
CA LEU A 109 11.96 -8.39 5.02
C LEU A 109 12.37 -7.14 5.80
N VAL A 110 13.61 -6.71 5.60
CA VAL A 110 14.14 -5.45 6.14
C VAL A 110 14.45 -4.52 4.97
N ILE A 111 13.83 -3.38 4.97
CA ILE A 111 14.10 -2.28 4.04
C ILE A 111 15.02 -1.33 4.79
N SER A 112 16.26 -1.17 4.27
CA SER A 112 17.29 -0.37 4.95
C SER A 112 16.95 1.12 4.96
N ASP A 113 17.55 1.83 5.91
CA ASP A 113 17.54 3.29 5.92
C ASP A 113 18.13 3.86 4.62
N GLY A 114 17.69 5.06 4.25
CA GLY A 114 18.08 5.71 2.99
C GLY A 114 17.19 5.37 1.80
N ILE A 115 16.38 4.30 1.87
CA ILE A 115 15.36 3.98 0.86
C ILE A 115 14.13 4.83 1.14
N GLU A 116 13.68 5.59 0.14
CA GLU A 116 12.62 6.59 0.27
C GLU A 116 11.29 6.13 -0.31
N VAL A 117 11.35 5.26 -1.33
CA VAL A 117 10.17 4.83 -2.10
C VAL A 117 10.08 3.31 -2.14
N ILE A 118 8.91 2.79 -1.81
CA ILE A 118 8.50 1.41 -2.05
C ILE A 118 7.45 1.46 -3.15
N ASP A 119 7.78 0.91 -4.31
CA ASP A 119 6.99 1.04 -5.51
C ASP A 119 5.71 0.20 -5.48
N HIS A 120 4.91 0.36 -6.53
CA HIS A 120 3.68 -0.39 -6.75
C HIS A 120 3.92 -1.90 -6.74
N GLN A 121 3.13 -2.64 -5.94
CA GLN A 121 3.22 -4.10 -5.78
C GLN A 121 4.60 -4.65 -5.32
N ALA A 122 5.50 -3.82 -4.82
CA ALA A 122 6.90 -4.15 -4.59
C ALA A 122 7.13 -5.45 -3.81
N ALA A 123 6.37 -5.73 -2.77
CA ALA A 123 6.48 -6.96 -1.99
C ALA A 123 5.13 -7.67 -1.82
N LYS A 124 4.27 -7.62 -2.86
CA LYS A 124 2.95 -8.23 -2.87
C LYS A 124 3.02 -9.75 -2.85
N ALA A 125 2.12 -10.37 -2.09
CA ALA A 125 1.84 -11.82 -2.12
C ALA A 125 3.03 -12.74 -1.84
N ASN A 126 3.98 -12.30 -1.01
CA ASN A 126 5.07 -13.15 -0.52
C ASN A 126 4.54 -14.10 0.57
N PRO A 127 4.39 -15.41 0.31
CA PRO A 127 3.56 -16.29 1.12
C PRO A 127 4.14 -16.64 2.50
N TYR A 128 5.44 -16.43 2.69
CA TYR A 128 6.14 -16.79 3.93
C TYR A 128 6.43 -15.60 4.84
N LEU A 129 6.33 -14.35 4.35
CA LEU A 129 6.62 -13.16 5.12
C LEU A 129 5.71 -13.05 6.35
N LYS A 130 6.37 -12.91 7.52
CA LYS A 130 5.74 -12.72 8.84
C LYS A 130 6.00 -11.32 9.39
N LYS A 131 7.15 -10.73 9.06
CA LYS A 131 7.61 -9.43 9.57
C LYS A 131 8.18 -8.59 8.43
N ILE A 132 7.87 -7.30 8.46
CA ILE A 132 8.49 -6.28 7.61
C ILE A 132 9.00 -5.17 8.53
N HIS A 133 10.23 -4.74 8.30
CA HIS A 133 10.79 -3.54 8.90
C HIS A 133 11.02 -2.51 7.80
N LEU A 134 10.44 -1.33 7.95
CA LEU A 134 10.61 -0.19 7.06
C LEU A 134 11.74 0.67 7.62
N GLY A 135 12.68 1.06 6.77
CA GLY A 135 13.70 2.05 7.12
C GLY A 135 13.04 3.40 7.51
N LYS A 136 13.74 4.17 8.31
CA LYS A 136 13.23 5.46 8.82
C LYS A 136 12.92 6.49 7.72
N ASP A 137 13.65 6.41 6.59
CA ASP A 137 13.55 7.38 5.49
C ASP A 137 12.47 7.03 4.45
N VAL A 138 11.72 5.92 4.65
CA VAL A 138 10.61 5.56 3.77
C VAL A 138 9.50 6.61 3.85
N GLN A 139 9.23 7.28 2.74
CA GLN A 139 8.22 8.34 2.63
C GLN A 139 7.00 7.91 1.81
N TYR A 140 7.20 7.06 0.80
CA TYR A 140 6.17 6.63 -0.14
C TYR A 140 6.02 5.11 -0.14
N ILE A 141 4.80 4.64 0.04
CA ILE A 141 4.41 3.23 -0.11
C ILE A 141 3.37 3.15 -1.22
N GLY A 142 3.73 2.52 -2.33
CA GLY A 142 2.92 2.40 -3.53
C GLY A 142 1.68 1.53 -3.36
N SER A 143 0.80 1.59 -4.36
CA SER A 143 -0.43 0.80 -4.38
C SER A 143 -0.14 -0.70 -4.36
N TRP A 144 -0.84 -1.46 -3.53
CA TRP A 144 -0.68 -2.90 -3.38
C TRP A 144 0.71 -3.35 -2.87
N ALA A 145 1.56 -2.46 -2.41
CA ALA A 145 2.98 -2.72 -2.13
C ALA A 145 3.20 -3.96 -1.24
N PHE A 146 2.37 -4.15 -0.22
CA PHE A 146 2.46 -5.27 0.71
C PHE A 146 1.18 -6.13 0.75
N ALA A 147 0.28 -5.97 -0.23
CA ALA A 147 -0.98 -6.68 -0.22
C ALA A 147 -0.81 -8.20 -0.29
N TYR A 148 -1.77 -8.92 0.28
CA TYR A 148 -1.88 -10.39 0.24
C TYR A 148 -0.72 -11.18 0.86
N ASN A 149 0.11 -10.56 1.68
CA ASN A 149 1.06 -11.27 2.54
C ASN A 149 0.29 -11.96 3.68
N LYS A 150 -0.32 -13.11 3.38
CA LYS A 150 -1.31 -13.76 4.26
C LYS A 150 -0.76 -14.22 5.62
N ARG A 151 0.57 -14.35 5.76
CA ARG A 151 1.24 -14.71 7.03
C ARG A 151 1.80 -13.51 7.77
N LEU A 152 1.75 -12.30 7.19
CA LEU A 152 2.30 -11.10 7.80
C LEU A 152 1.57 -10.77 9.10
N GLN A 153 2.36 -10.55 10.16
CA GLN A 153 1.90 -10.31 11.52
C GLN A 153 2.29 -8.93 12.04
N LYS A 154 3.41 -8.39 11.58
CA LYS A 154 3.95 -7.13 12.08
C LYS A 154 4.65 -6.34 10.98
N VAL A 155 4.41 -5.02 10.98
CA VAL A 155 5.15 -4.02 10.21
C VAL A 155 5.64 -2.97 11.19
N THR A 156 6.95 -2.73 11.23
CA THR A 156 7.63 -1.79 12.12
C THR A 156 8.38 -0.73 11.34
N GLY A 157 8.76 0.36 11.98
CA GLY A 157 9.50 1.46 11.36
C GLY A 157 8.63 2.34 10.47
N GLY A 158 9.27 3.06 9.54
CA GLY A 158 8.60 3.97 8.62
C GLY A 158 8.21 5.29 9.28
N GLU A 159 9.08 5.84 10.12
CA GLU A 159 8.83 7.06 10.89
C GLU A 159 8.53 8.26 9.98
N ASP A 160 9.00 8.22 8.74
CA ASP A 160 8.80 9.31 7.78
C ASP A 160 7.75 9.03 6.69
N VAL A 161 6.94 7.97 6.85
CA VAL A 161 5.90 7.62 5.89
C VAL A 161 4.87 8.75 5.78
N ARG A 162 4.70 9.28 4.56
CA ARG A 162 3.81 10.40 4.23
C ARG A 162 2.75 10.06 3.21
N PHE A 163 2.93 8.97 2.48
CA PHE A 163 1.97 8.52 1.49
C PHE A 163 1.83 7.00 1.50
N VAL A 164 0.57 6.52 1.48
CA VAL A 164 0.25 5.11 1.37
C VAL A 164 -0.79 4.91 0.26
N GLY A 165 -0.39 4.22 -0.78
CA GLY A 165 -1.18 3.97 -1.97
C GLY A 165 -2.36 3.03 -1.75
N ARG A 166 -3.21 2.92 -2.77
CA ARG A 166 -4.41 2.09 -2.75
C ARG A 166 -4.09 0.63 -2.41
N CYS A 167 -4.86 0.04 -1.49
CA CYS A 167 -4.76 -1.36 -1.12
C CYS A 167 -3.36 -1.81 -0.64
N ALA A 168 -2.49 -0.89 -0.20
CA ALA A 168 -1.10 -1.20 0.13
C ALA A 168 -0.95 -2.33 1.15
N PHE A 169 -1.89 -2.46 2.09
CA PHE A 169 -1.92 -3.49 3.13
C PHE A 169 -3.21 -4.34 3.08
N ASP A 170 -3.82 -4.49 1.88
CA ASP A 170 -5.03 -5.30 1.72
C ASP A 170 -4.75 -6.80 1.93
N GLY A 171 -5.67 -7.49 2.58
CA GLY A 171 -5.62 -8.94 2.72
C GLY A 171 -4.59 -9.48 3.70
N LEU A 172 -4.10 -8.68 4.64
CA LEU A 172 -3.16 -9.08 5.69
C LEU A 172 -3.91 -9.77 6.84
N VAL A 173 -4.37 -10.98 6.59
CA VAL A 173 -5.34 -11.69 7.45
C VAL A 173 -4.80 -12.08 8.84
N LYS A 174 -3.49 -12.05 9.08
CA LYS A 174 -2.87 -12.40 10.38
C LYS A 174 -2.43 -11.19 11.19
N MET A 175 -2.42 -9.98 10.62
CA MET A 175 -2.09 -8.78 11.37
C MET A 175 -3.19 -8.44 12.39
N LYS A 176 -2.78 -8.27 13.65
CA LYS A 176 -3.67 -7.91 14.76
C LYS A 176 -3.69 -6.42 15.06
N ASN A 177 -2.68 -5.70 14.63
CA ASN A 177 -2.49 -4.26 14.80
C ASN A 177 -2.16 -3.62 13.45
N LEU A 178 -2.39 -2.32 13.33
CA LEU A 178 -1.94 -1.54 12.17
C LEU A 178 -0.40 -1.40 12.19
N PRO A 179 0.24 -1.08 11.05
CA PRO A 179 1.64 -0.70 11.00
C PRO A 179 1.97 0.42 11.99
N GLU A 180 3.19 0.43 12.53
CA GLU A 180 3.61 1.41 13.55
C GLU A 180 3.53 2.86 13.05
N PHE A 181 3.89 3.11 11.80
CA PHE A 181 3.86 4.47 11.22
C PHE A 181 2.47 5.13 11.25
N VAL A 182 1.39 4.35 11.31
CA VAL A 182 0.01 4.88 11.38
C VAL A 182 -0.19 5.72 12.65
N TYR A 183 0.58 5.45 13.69
CA TYR A 183 0.47 6.11 14.99
C TYR A 183 1.49 7.23 15.20
N ASN A 184 2.41 7.44 14.25
CA ASN A 184 3.52 8.39 14.41
C ASN A 184 3.13 9.86 14.24
N GLY A 185 1.84 10.16 14.05
CA GLY A 185 1.30 11.53 14.07
C GLY A 185 1.73 12.45 12.91
N LYS A 186 2.44 11.95 11.92
CA LYS A 186 2.76 12.72 10.70
C LYS A 186 1.53 12.75 9.78
N ASN A 187 1.37 13.83 9.02
CA ASN A 187 0.29 14.03 8.03
C ASN A 187 0.39 13.02 6.87
N CYS A 188 0.20 11.73 7.17
CA CYS A 188 0.24 10.68 6.17
C CYS A 188 -1.03 10.72 5.33
N LYS A 189 -0.86 10.82 4.01
CA LYS A 189 -1.95 10.75 3.04
C LYS A 189 -2.24 9.30 2.71
N TYR A 190 -3.47 8.89 2.97
CA TYR A 190 -3.93 7.54 2.70
C TYR A 190 -4.86 7.50 1.49
N TYR A 191 -4.62 6.55 0.57
CA TYR A 191 -5.58 6.23 -0.46
C TYR A 191 -6.62 5.20 0.02
N ARG A 192 -7.58 4.86 -0.85
CA ARG A 192 -8.70 3.97 -0.49
C ARG A 192 -8.26 2.53 -0.21
N ALA A 193 -9.03 1.84 0.61
CA ALA A 193 -8.96 0.39 0.87
C ALA A 193 -7.63 -0.10 1.47
N ILE A 194 -6.86 0.75 2.14
CA ILE A 194 -5.48 0.45 2.55
C ILE A 194 -5.39 -0.76 3.46
N PHE A 195 -6.26 -0.85 4.47
CA PHE A 195 -6.29 -1.91 5.48
C PHE A 195 -7.49 -2.85 5.30
N ARG A 196 -7.99 -2.97 4.08
CA ARG A 196 -9.13 -3.84 3.77
C ARG A 196 -8.76 -5.31 4.02
N ASN A 197 -9.74 -6.13 4.44
CA ASN A 197 -9.56 -7.57 4.67
C ASN A 197 -8.51 -7.95 5.73
N MET A 198 -8.16 -7.07 6.66
CA MET A 198 -7.33 -7.43 7.84
C MET A 198 -8.20 -8.17 8.85
N LYS A 199 -8.45 -9.46 8.59
CA LYS A 199 -9.44 -10.25 9.33
C LYS A 199 -9.15 -10.38 10.82
N SER A 200 -7.87 -10.43 11.24
CA SER A 200 -7.47 -10.56 12.65
C SER A 200 -7.36 -9.23 13.40
N LEU A 201 -7.56 -8.09 12.75
CA LEU A 201 -7.52 -6.77 13.38
C LEU A 201 -8.68 -6.63 14.36
N LYS A 202 -8.39 -6.35 15.66
CA LYS A 202 -9.41 -6.32 16.71
C LYS A 202 -9.80 -4.93 17.16
N LYS A 203 -8.85 -3.99 17.11
CA LYS A 203 -9.03 -2.61 17.57
C LYS A 203 -8.30 -1.66 16.63
N VAL A 204 -8.93 -0.53 16.37
CA VAL A 204 -8.34 0.59 15.63
C VAL A 204 -8.54 1.85 16.45
N VAL A 205 -7.47 2.63 16.60
CA VAL A 205 -7.51 3.99 17.12
C VAL A 205 -6.71 4.84 16.14
N LEU A 206 -7.37 5.67 15.36
CA LEU A 206 -6.70 6.55 14.42
C LEU A 206 -6.32 7.86 15.12
N PRO A 207 -5.11 8.38 14.90
CA PRO A 207 -4.68 9.67 15.43
C PRO A 207 -5.53 10.82 14.85
N LYS A 208 -5.44 11.99 15.49
CA LYS A 208 -6.23 13.18 15.14
C LYS A 208 -6.03 13.63 13.69
N ASP A 209 -4.83 13.46 13.18
CA ASP A 209 -4.43 13.94 11.86
C ASP A 209 -4.43 12.84 10.78
N ALA A 210 -4.93 11.64 11.12
CA ALA A 210 -5.05 10.57 10.13
C ALA A 210 -6.17 10.87 9.13
N ASP A 211 -5.85 10.84 7.85
CA ASP A 211 -6.85 10.87 6.80
C ASP A 211 -7.63 9.54 6.78
N CYS A 212 -8.93 9.64 6.89
CA CYS A 212 -9.82 8.49 6.77
C CYS A 212 -10.34 8.38 5.34
N THR A 213 -10.11 7.25 4.71
CA THR A 213 -10.43 7.07 3.29
C THR A 213 -11.51 6.03 3.04
N LEU A 214 -12.01 6.03 1.80
CA LEU A 214 -13.03 5.10 1.34
C LEU A 214 -12.60 3.64 1.57
N THR A 215 -13.50 2.83 2.11
CA THR A 215 -13.31 1.37 2.31
C THR A 215 -12.08 0.97 3.13
N MET A 216 -11.52 1.89 3.93
CA MET A 216 -10.23 1.72 4.61
C MET A 216 -10.14 0.42 5.41
N PHE A 217 -11.19 0.08 6.17
CA PHE A 217 -11.28 -1.12 7.02
C PHE A 217 -12.36 -2.10 6.56
N LYS A 218 -12.83 -2.01 5.32
CA LYS A 218 -13.85 -2.91 4.80
C LYS A 218 -13.45 -4.37 4.97
N LYS A 219 -14.37 -5.22 5.46
CA LYS A 219 -14.15 -6.66 5.71
C LYS A 219 -13.08 -7.00 6.77
N CYS A 220 -12.82 -6.11 7.73
CA CYS A 220 -12.07 -6.43 8.95
C CYS A 220 -12.98 -7.17 9.93
N THR A 221 -13.21 -8.47 9.70
CA THR A 221 -14.31 -9.22 10.33
C THR A 221 -14.19 -9.39 11.83
N ASP A 222 -12.98 -9.37 12.40
CA ASP A 222 -12.74 -9.50 13.86
C ASP A 222 -12.66 -8.14 14.56
N LEU A 223 -12.74 -7.02 13.82
CA LEU A 223 -12.70 -5.68 14.40
C LEU A 223 -13.88 -5.48 15.36
N LYS A 224 -13.58 -5.20 16.63
CA LYS A 224 -14.56 -5.02 17.70
C LYS A 224 -14.77 -3.57 18.10
N TYR A 225 -13.72 -2.76 17.96
CA TYR A 225 -13.68 -1.37 18.40
C TYR A 225 -12.94 -0.50 17.39
N ALA A 226 -13.53 0.63 17.05
CA ALA A 226 -12.89 1.65 16.25
C ALA A 226 -13.03 3.02 16.91
N GLU A 227 -11.98 3.82 16.87
CA GLU A 227 -11.95 5.20 17.36
C GLU A 227 -11.29 6.08 16.31
N VAL A 228 -12.00 7.12 15.88
CA VAL A 228 -11.55 8.08 14.86
C VAL A 228 -11.50 9.45 15.52
N LYS A 229 -10.30 9.91 15.84
CA LYS A 229 -10.10 11.14 16.66
C LYS A 229 -10.12 12.44 15.86
N GLY A 230 -9.99 12.39 14.55
CA GLY A 230 -9.89 13.56 13.70
C GLY A 230 -11.16 13.88 12.92
N ALA A 231 -11.19 15.06 12.30
CA ALA A 231 -12.20 15.46 11.33
C ALA A 231 -12.11 14.65 10.00
N GLY A 232 -11.41 13.57 10.03
CA GLY A 232 -10.78 12.69 9.08
C GLY A 232 -11.59 12.12 7.92
N PHE A 233 -12.80 12.55 7.67
CA PHE A 233 -13.52 12.23 6.43
C PHE A 233 -13.27 13.32 5.38
N ARG A 234 -12.00 13.73 5.21
CA ARG A 234 -11.62 14.61 4.12
C ARG A 234 -11.70 13.84 2.81
N ILE A 235 -12.86 13.92 2.21
CA ILE A 235 -13.00 13.54 0.82
C ILE A 235 -12.29 14.63 0.02
N ASN A 236 -11.17 14.28 -0.58
CA ASN A 236 -10.50 15.20 -1.47
C ASN A 236 -11.43 15.52 -2.64
N LYS A 237 -12.01 16.72 -2.64
CA LYS A 237 -12.99 17.15 -3.64
C LYS A 237 -12.50 17.05 -5.07
N LYS A 238 -11.19 17.08 -5.32
CA LYS A 238 -10.61 16.95 -6.66
C LYS A 238 -10.60 15.52 -7.18
N ILE A 239 -10.45 14.52 -6.31
CA ILE A 239 -10.62 13.11 -6.70
C ILE A 239 -12.10 12.82 -7.02
N TRP A 240 -13.03 13.58 -6.46
CA TRP A 240 -14.46 13.45 -6.66
C TRP A 240 -14.96 13.71 -8.06
N HIS A 241 -14.36 14.66 -8.78
CA HIS A 241 -14.81 14.99 -10.14
C HIS A 241 -14.46 13.93 -11.19
N ALA A 242 -13.56 13.00 -10.87
CA ALA A 242 -13.23 11.88 -11.73
C ALA A 242 -14.06 10.60 -11.46
N MET A 243 -14.84 10.58 -10.38
CA MET A 243 -15.69 9.43 -10.01
C MET A 243 -17.16 9.84 -10.06
N LEU A 244 -17.98 9.02 -10.72
CA LEU A 244 -19.43 9.24 -10.79
C LEU A 244 -20.05 9.32 -9.38
N PRO A 245 -21.02 10.23 -9.14
CA PRO A 245 -21.64 10.46 -7.83
C PRO A 245 -22.22 9.23 -7.15
N GLU A 246 -22.64 8.24 -7.90
CA GLU A 246 -23.24 7.00 -7.44
C GLU A 246 -22.27 6.01 -6.75
N TYR A 247 -20.95 6.22 -6.88
CA TYR A 247 -19.93 5.39 -6.24
C TYR A 247 -19.40 5.93 -4.91
N ILE A 248 -20.05 6.95 -4.36
CA ILE A 248 -19.64 7.61 -3.11
C ILE A 248 -20.15 6.86 -1.87
N ASN A 249 -19.95 5.59 -1.85
CA ASN A 249 -20.19 4.80 -0.65
C ASN A 249 -18.91 4.77 0.17
N ASN A 250 -18.85 5.58 1.23
CA ASN A 250 -17.77 5.46 2.19
C ASN A 250 -17.99 4.24 3.08
N GLU A 251 -17.81 3.08 2.50
CA GLU A 251 -17.93 1.79 3.16
C GLU A 251 -16.76 1.52 4.13
N MET A 252 -16.30 2.53 4.88
CA MET A 252 -15.08 2.46 5.69
C MET A 252 -15.02 1.23 6.59
N PHE A 253 -16.13 0.89 7.24
CA PHE A 253 -16.27 -0.25 8.13
C PHE A 253 -17.25 -1.31 7.59
N SER A 254 -17.60 -1.27 6.32
CA SER A 254 -18.52 -2.25 5.75
C SER A 254 -18.01 -3.67 5.98
N ASP A 255 -18.93 -4.58 6.32
CA ASP A 255 -18.65 -5.98 6.68
C ASP A 255 -17.69 -6.19 7.87
N CYS A 256 -17.52 -5.22 8.75
CA CYS A 256 -16.87 -5.41 10.05
C CYS A 256 -17.84 -6.11 11.01
N ARG A 257 -18.11 -7.39 10.75
CA ARG A 257 -19.19 -8.16 11.40
C ARG A 257 -19.12 -8.27 12.92
N SER A 258 -17.93 -8.10 13.50
CA SER A 258 -17.70 -8.13 14.95
C SER A 258 -17.69 -6.76 15.60
N LEU A 259 -17.81 -5.66 14.84
CA LEU A 259 -17.73 -4.29 15.32
C LEU A 259 -18.90 -3.99 16.26
N LYS A 260 -18.57 -3.63 17.50
CA LYS A 260 -19.55 -3.33 18.57
C LYS A 260 -19.65 -1.85 18.89
N THR A 261 -18.53 -1.17 18.85
CA THR A 261 -18.45 0.25 19.25
C THR A 261 -17.56 1.01 18.26
N VAL A 262 -18.07 2.16 17.86
CA VAL A 262 -17.30 3.17 17.12
C VAL A 262 -17.36 4.46 17.93
N LYS A 263 -16.21 5.10 18.16
CA LYS A 263 -16.16 6.44 18.73
C LYS A 263 -15.74 7.41 17.63
N LEU A 264 -16.59 8.39 17.42
CA LEU A 264 -16.35 9.50 16.49
C LEU A 264 -16.20 10.78 17.31
N TYR A 265 -15.27 11.63 16.93
CA TYR A 265 -14.98 12.86 17.64
C TYR A 265 -15.56 14.09 16.92
N ASN A 266 -15.59 15.24 17.60
CA ASN A 266 -16.15 16.48 17.10
C ASN A 266 -15.58 16.87 15.73
N GLY A 267 -16.43 17.37 14.84
CA GLY A 267 -16.10 17.76 13.47
C GLY A 267 -16.58 16.78 12.40
N ILE A 268 -17.08 15.60 12.79
CA ILE A 268 -17.79 14.70 11.87
C ILE A 268 -19.24 15.15 11.81
N THR A 269 -19.57 15.87 10.75
CA THR A 269 -20.93 16.43 10.56
C THR A 269 -21.83 15.53 9.71
N LYS A 270 -21.25 14.52 9.02
CA LYS A 270 -22.01 13.64 8.12
C LYS A 270 -21.43 12.23 8.11
N LEU A 271 -22.27 11.24 8.30
CA LEU A 271 -21.96 9.83 8.03
C LEU A 271 -22.39 9.50 6.60
N ASN A 272 -21.47 8.90 5.85
CA ASN A 272 -21.76 8.56 4.47
C ASN A 272 -22.49 7.22 4.36
N TYR A 273 -23.21 7.05 3.25
CA TYR A 273 -23.96 5.83 2.94
C TYR A 273 -23.05 4.60 2.98
N GLY A 274 -23.55 3.49 3.55
CA GLY A 274 -22.85 2.22 3.59
C GLY A 274 -21.70 2.11 4.59
N MET A 275 -21.36 3.16 5.36
CA MET A 275 -20.21 3.18 6.27
C MET A 275 -20.16 1.97 7.21
N PHE A 276 -21.31 1.54 7.71
CA PHE A 276 -21.48 0.43 8.65
C PHE A 276 -22.29 -0.73 8.06
N SER A 277 -22.45 -0.79 6.74
CA SER A 277 -23.16 -1.88 6.08
C SER A 277 -22.58 -3.23 6.50
N GLY A 278 -23.40 -4.21 6.88
CA GLY A 278 -22.94 -5.51 7.35
C GLY A 278 -22.29 -5.54 8.73
N CYS A 279 -22.28 -4.44 9.50
CA CYS A 279 -21.80 -4.40 10.89
C CYS A 279 -22.88 -4.94 11.85
N VAL A 280 -23.22 -6.22 11.74
CA VAL A 280 -24.38 -6.85 12.42
C VAL A 280 -24.31 -6.83 13.96
N LYS A 281 -23.15 -6.54 14.55
CA LYS A 281 -22.97 -6.45 16.02
C LYS A 281 -22.81 -5.03 16.54
N LEU A 282 -22.96 -4.01 15.68
CA LEU A 282 -22.80 -2.61 16.08
C LEU A 282 -23.92 -2.19 17.02
N ARG A 283 -23.54 -1.66 18.19
CA ARG A 283 -24.45 -1.23 19.26
C ARG A 283 -24.27 0.23 19.66
N LYS A 284 -23.10 0.80 19.42
CA LYS A 284 -22.77 2.17 19.85
C LYS A 284 -21.91 2.86 18.79
N VAL A 285 -22.35 4.04 18.41
CA VAL A 285 -21.61 5.01 17.60
C VAL A 285 -21.52 6.31 18.40
#